data_fbf588e28fde8f2e7d242a507ff5c18b
#
_entry.id   fbf588e28fde8f2e7d242a507ff5c18b
#
_cell.length_a   1.000
_cell.length_b   1.000
_cell.length_c   1.000
_cell.angle_alpha   90.00
_cell.angle_beta   90.00
_cell.angle_gamma   90.00
#
_symmetry.space_group_name_H-M   'P 1'
#
loop_
_entity.id
_entity.type
_entity.pdbx_description
1 polymer ?
#
loop_
_entity_poly.entity_id
_entity_poly.type
_entity_poly.pdbx_seq_one_letter_code
_entity_poly.pdbx_strand_id
1 'polypeptide(L)'
;MTPSPQELEGILTFLRRAESLKEMTRVAWTTGGQQESVAAHTWRMSLMALVFSRHVPGLDLGRLLAICLVHDLGEAIHGDISAALQAGLPDKAAQERQDLLDLTASLPPEDRDAIVALWDEYEAAETLEARVAKGIDKLETILQHNQGATPDGFDFRFNLEYGARYTRDEPVLRAIRAMVDAETEQRAREADVRGAGGPPAGGA
;
A
#
# COMPACT_ATOMS: atom_id res chain seq x y z
N MET A 1 -11.31 -3.80 -31.30
CA MET A 1 -11.90 -2.62 -31.99
C MET A 1 -11.16 -1.38 -31.53
N THR A 2 -11.04 -0.34 -32.34
CA THR A 2 -10.46 0.94 -31.90
C THR A 2 -11.53 1.69 -31.11
N PRO A 3 -11.23 2.21 -29.90
CA PRO A 3 -12.19 2.98 -29.12
C PRO A 3 -12.69 4.22 -29.89
N SER A 4 -13.93 4.62 -29.63
CA SER A 4 -14.51 5.84 -30.17
C SER A 4 -13.82 7.09 -29.58
N PRO A 5 -13.92 8.27 -30.21
CA PRO A 5 -13.38 9.50 -29.64
C PRO A 5 -13.90 9.82 -28.25
N GLN A 6 -15.16 9.48 -27.96
CA GLN A 6 -15.77 9.70 -26.64
C GLN A 6 -15.18 8.74 -25.58
N GLU A 7 -14.96 7.48 -25.91
CA GLU A 7 -14.30 6.52 -25.03
C GLU A 7 -12.86 6.92 -24.76
N LEU A 8 -12.12 7.38 -25.77
CA LEU A 8 -10.75 7.90 -25.60
C LEU A 8 -10.71 9.11 -24.67
N GLU A 9 -11.64 10.06 -24.78
CA GLU A 9 -11.72 11.20 -23.85
C GLU A 9 -12.06 10.76 -22.42
N GLY A 10 -12.92 9.76 -22.27
CA GLY A 10 -13.22 9.14 -20.96
C GLY A 10 -11.98 8.52 -20.30
N ILE A 11 -11.20 7.75 -21.09
CA ILE A 11 -9.93 7.16 -20.64
C ILE A 11 -8.93 8.24 -20.23
N LEU A 12 -8.76 9.29 -21.05
CA LEU A 12 -7.86 10.40 -20.71
C LEU A 12 -8.30 11.15 -19.45
N THR A 13 -9.61 11.31 -19.25
CA THR A 13 -10.16 11.92 -18.04
C THR A 13 -9.84 11.10 -16.79
N PHE A 14 -10.01 9.79 -16.84
CA PHE A 14 -9.61 8.89 -15.77
C PHE A 14 -8.11 9.00 -15.46
N LEU A 15 -7.24 8.92 -16.48
CA LEU A 15 -5.78 8.99 -16.29
C LEU A 15 -5.34 10.32 -15.68
N ARG A 16 -5.96 11.45 -16.08
CA ARG A 16 -5.69 12.77 -15.49
C ARG A 16 -6.10 12.83 -14.02
N ARG A 17 -7.23 12.22 -13.64
CA ARG A 17 -7.69 12.17 -12.24
C ARG A 17 -6.84 11.25 -11.38
N ALA A 18 -6.43 10.08 -11.91
CA ALA A 18 -5.56 9.15 -11.19
C ALA A 18 -4.17 9.73 -10.88
N GLU A 19 -3.78 10.81 -11.54
CA GLU A 19 -2.53 11.54 -11.25
C GLU A 19 -2.45 12.04 -9.81
N SER A 20 -3.60 12.28 -9.14
CA SER A 20 -3.67 12.69 -7.73
C SER A 20 -2.92 11.74 -6.78
N LEU A 21 -2.81 10.44 -7.09
CA LEU A 21 -2.03 9.49 -6.27
C LEU A 21 -0.54 9.83 -6.17
N LYS A 22 0.00 10.67 -7.04
CA LYS A 22 1.37 11.17 -6.93
C LYS A 22 1.52 12.20 -5.81
N GLU A 23 0.44 12.90 -5.46
CA GLU A 23 0.39 13.94 -4.43
C GLU A 23 -0.17 13.41 -3.10
N MET A 24 -0.96 12.33 -3.13
CA MET A 24 -1.47 11.69 -1.92
C MET A 24 -0.31 11.02 -1.17
N THR A 25 -0.05 11.47 0.06
CA THR A 25 1.06 10.98 0.87
C THR A 25 0.61 10.03 1.96
N ARG A 26 1.45 9.04 2.24
CA ARG A 26 1.29 8.04 3.29
C ARG A 26 2.04 8.46 4.56
N VAL A 27 1.73 7.81 5.69
CA VAL A 27 2.49 7.97 6.94
C VAL A 27 3.78 7.13 6.85
N ALA A 28 4.56 7.38 5.82
CA ALA A 28 5.82 6.73 5.51
C ALA A 28 6.78 7.76 4.88
N TRP A 29 8.09 7.60 5.08
CA TRP A 29 9.11 8.53 4.61
C TRP A 29 10.18 7.82 3.81
N THR A 30 10.66 8.44 2.76
CA THR A 30 11.83 7.99 2.02
C THR A 30 13.11 8.16 2.86
N THR A 31 14.22 7.55 2.43
CA THR A 31 15.53 7.78 3.07
C THR A 31 15.98 9.23 2.98
N GLY A 32 15.47 9.99 2.00
CA GLY A 32 15.71 11.43 1.85
C GLY A 32 14.81 12.33 2.71
N GLY A 33 13.91 11.75 3.53
CA GLY A 33 13.04 12.50 4.44
C GLY A 33 11.77 13.07 3.80
N GLN A 34 11.48 12.76 2.55
CA GLN A 34 10.21 13.11 1.91
C GLN A 34 9.13 12.08 2.28
N GLN A 35 7.89 12.54 2.51
CA GLN A 35 6.78 11.59 2.62
C GLN A 35 6.63 10.80 1.32
N GLU A 36 6.35 9.51 1.47
CA GLU A 36 6.08 8.63 0.35
C GLU A 36 4.69 8.91 -0.23
N SER A 37 4.58 9.01 -1.56
CA SER A 37 3.27 9.05 -2.20
C SER A 37 2.69 7.66 -2.38
N VAL A 38 1.35 7.56 -2.48
CA VAL A 38 0.64 6.31 -2.81
C VAL A 38 1.15 5.72 -4.13
N ALA A 39 1.43 6.56 -5.13
CA ALA A 39 2.00 6.10 -6.40
C ALA A 39 3.41 5.51 -6.25
N ALA A 40 4.26 6.05 -5.37
CA ALA A 40 5.60 5.52 -5.12
C ALA A 40 5.55 4.16 -4.41
N HIS A 41 4.65 4.01 -3.41
CA HIS A 41 4.32 2.74 -2.77
C HIS A 41 3.89 1.69 -3.79
N THR A 42 2.87 2.00 -4.59
CA THR A 42 2.33 1.12 -5.64
C THR A 42 3.41 0.65 -6.61
N TRP A 43 4.31 1.56 -7.02
CA TRP A 43 5.44 1.21 -7.87
C TRP A 43 6.37 0.18 -7.22
N ARG A 44 6.79 0.40 -5.96
CA ARG A 44 7.70 -0.52 -5.27
C ARG A 44 7.01 -1.84 -4.92
N MET A 45 5.73 -1.81 -4.52
CA MET A 45 4.91 -3.00 -4.35
C MET A 45 4.87 -3.85 -5.62
N SER A 46 4.65 -3.22 -6.79
CA SER A 46 4.65 -3.92 -8.08
C SER A 46 6.03 -4.52 -8.42
N LEU A 47 7.12 -3.83 -8.08
CA LEU A 47 8.47 -4.35 -8.24
C LEU A 47 8.73 -5.57 -7.33
N MET A 48 8.26 -5.53 -6.08
CA MET A 48 8.32 -6.69 -5.17
C MET A 48 7.51 -7.87 -5.71
N ALA A 49 6.31 -7.63 -6.25
CA ALA A 49 5.47 -8.64 -6.89
C ALA A 49 6.22 -9.34 -8.05
N LEU A 50 6.86 -8.55 -8.92
CA LEU A 50 7.67 -9.08 -10.02
C LEU A 50 8.82 -9.97 -9.54
N VAL A 51 9.54 -9.56 -8.47
CA VAL A 51 10.69 -10.30 -7.94
C VAL A 51 10.25 -11.57 -7.20
N PHE A 52 9.14 -11.52 -6.45
CA PHE A 52 8.71 -12.64 -5.61
C PHE A 52 7.89 -13.68 -6.37
N SER A 53 7.26 -13.32 -7.49
CA SER A 53 6.33 -14.18 -8.23
C SER A 53 6.89 -15.55 -8.57
N ARG A 54 8.17 -15.64 -8.98
CA ARG A 54 8.81 -16.91 -9.32
C ARG A 54 8.99 -17.87 -8.13
N HIS A 55 8.80 -17.39 -6.92
CA HIS A 55 8.93 -18.15 -5.68
C HIS A 55 7.57 -18.59 -5.11
N VAL A 56 6.46 -18.24 -5.78
CA VAL A 56 5.09 -18.62 -5.42
C VAL A 56 4.52 -19.50 -6.53
N PRO A 57 4.49 -20.83 -6.34
CA PRO A 57 3.98 -21.74 -7.37
C PRO A 57 2.50 -21.48 -7.69
N GLY A 58 2.17 -21.52 -8.98
CA GLY A 58 0.80 -21.36 -9.45
C GLY A 58 0.28 -19.91 -9.52
N LEU A 59 1.12 -18.93 -9.20
CA LEU A 59 0.76 -17.52 -9.24
C LEU A 59 0.68 -16.99 -10.68
N ASP A 60 -0.40 -16.29 -11.01
CA ASP A 60 -0.52 -15.49 -12.23
C ASP A 60 0.10 -14.10 -12.00
N LEU A 61 1.31 -13.89 -12.52
CA LEU A 61 2.02 -12.62 -12.39
C LEU A 61 1.25 -11.45 -13.02
N GLY A 62 0.61 -11.66 -14.17
CA GLY A 62 -0.14 -10.61 -14.85
C GLY A 62 -1.31 -10.11 -13.98
N ARG A 63 -2.04 -11.04 -13.38
CA ARG A 63 -3.13 -10.73 -12.46
C ARG A 63 -2.61 -10.08 -11.16
N LEU A 64 -1.54 -10.61 -10.56
CA LEU A 64 -0.92 -10.01 -9.39
C LEU A 64 -0.51 -8.55 -9.63
N LEU A 65 0.17 -8.26 -10.75
CA LEU A 65 0.59 -6.90 -11.07
C LEU A 65 -0.61 -5.97 -11.31
N ALA A 66 -1.68 -6.46 -11.94
CA ALA A 66 -2.92 -5.70 -12.12
C ALA A 66 -3.56 -5.37 -10.76
N ILE A 67 -3.63 -6.32 -9.83
CA ILE A 67 -4.12 -6.09 -8.47
C ILE A 67 -3.25 -5.06 -7.74
N CYS A 68 -1.91 -5.23 -7.77
CA CYS A 68 -0.99 -4.27 -7.15
C CYS A 68 -1.18 -2.85 -7.70
N LEU A 69 -1.44 -2.71 -9.00
CA LEU A 69 -1.61 -1.40 -9.63
C LEU A 69 -2.89 -0.68 -9.20
N VAL A 70 -3.96 -1.43 -8.90
CA VAL A 70 -5.29 -0.84 -8.64
C VAL A 70 -5.67 -0.78 -7.17
N HIS A 71 -4.96 -1.47 -6.26
CA HIS A 71 -5.39 -1.69 -4.87
C HIS A 71 -5.65 -0.40 -4.09
N ASP A 72 -4.87 0.65 -4.32
CA ASP A 72 -5.00 1.96 -3.66
C ASP A 72 -5.63 3.05 -4.56
N LEU A 73 -6.23 2.69 -5.71
CA LEU A 73 -6.90 3.68 -6.58
C LEU A 73 -8.05 4.41 -5.86
N GLY A 74 -8.70 3.75 -4.90
CA GLY A 74 -9.73 4.36 -4.06
C GLY A 74 -9.23 5.51 -3.19
N GLU A 75 -7.93 5.63 -2.95
CA GLU A 75 -7.32 6.70 -2.16
C GLU A 75 -7.13 8.01 -2.97
N ALA A 76 -7.42 8.00 -4.27
CA ALA A 76 -7.21 9.15 -5.17
C ALA A 76 -8.07 10.38 -4.83
N ILE A 77 -9.14 10.24 -4.03
CA ILE A 77 -10.09 11.32 -3.72
C ILE A 77 -9.90 11.81 -2.27
N HIS A 78 -9.92 10.91 -1.28
CA HIS A 78 -9.82 11.27 0.13
C HIS A 78 -8.46 10.97 0.76
N GLY A 79 -7.54 10.34 0.03
CA GLY A 79 -6.19 10.01 0.48
C GLY A 79 -6.09 8.74 1.34
N ASP A 80 -4.86 8.38 1.68
CA ASP A 80 -4.56 7.25 2.58
C ASP A 80 -4.91 7.61 4.04
N ILE A 81 -5.74 6.79 4.67
CA ILE A 81 -5.98 6.85 6.11
C ILE A 81 -5.15 5.75 6.77
N SER A 82 -4.11 6.14 7.48
CA SER A 82 -3.22 5.21 8.19
C SER A 82 -3.97 4.21 9.06
N ALA A 83 -3.57 2.94 8.99
CA ALA A 83 -4.16 1.86 9.81
C ALA A 83 -4.14 2.16 11.31
N ALA A 84 -3.13 2.90 11.80
CA ALA A 84 -3.04 3.32 13.19
C ALA A 84 -4.12 4.33 13.61
N LEU A 85 -4.74 5.05 12.67
CA LEU A 85 -5.76 6.08 12.91
C LEU A 85 -7.19 5.60 12.60
N GLN A 86 -7.37 4.36 12.14
CA GLN A 86 -8.67 3.85 11.69
C GLN A 86 -9.64 3.48 12.81
N ALA A 87 -9.17 3.35 14.06
CA ALA A 87 -10.02 2.97 15.18
C ALA A 87 -11.15 4.00 15.42
N GLY A 88 -12.39 3.59 15.15
CA GLY A 88 -13.58 4.42 15.36
C GLY A 88 -14.03 5.24 14.13
N LEU A 89 -13.37 5.11 12.98
CA LEU A 89 -13.82 5.73 11.73
C LEU A 89 -14.87 4.86 11.01
N PRO A 90 -15.69 5.45 10.11
CA PRO A 90 -16.58 4.71 9.22
C PRO A 90 -15.82 3.64 8.42
N ASP A 91 -16.56 2.69 7.87
CA ASP A 91 -16.01 1.61 7.03
C ASP A 91 -15.15 2.18 5.89
N LYS A 92 -13.81 2.13 6.10
CA LYS A 92 -12.81 2.64 5.14
C LYS A 92 -12.99 1.99 3.78
N ALA A 93 -13.19 0.66 3.75
CA ALA A 93 -13.32 -0.08 2.49
C ALA A 93 -14.56 0.37 1.69
N ALA A 94 -15.67 0.67 2.35
CA ALA A 94 -16.86 1.18 1.68
C ALA A 94 -16.62 2.57 1.08
N GLN A 95 -15.90 3.46 1.78
CA GLN A 95 -15.55 4.79 1.26
C GLN A 95 -14.58 4.67 0.08
N GLU A 96 -13.51 3.91 0.20
CA GLU A 96 -12.54 3.71 -0.87
C GLU A 96 -13.17 3.08 -2.11
N ARG A 97 -14.11 2.15 -1.91
CA ARG A 97 -14.87 1.58 -3.03
C ARG A 97 -15.74 2.62 -3.73
N GLN A 98 -16.38 3.52 -2.99
CA GLN A 98 -17.15 4.62 -3.58
C GLN A 98 -16.24 5.58 -4.35
N ASP A 99 -15.08 5.92 -3.80
CA ASP A 99 -14.09 6.79 -4.43
C ASP A 99 -13.53 6.17 -5.72
N LEU A 100 -13.30 4.85 -5.72
CA LEU A 100 -12.92 4.09 -6.91
C LEU A 100 -14.00 4.18 -8.00
N LEU A 101 -15.28 4.00 -7.65
CA LEU A 101 -16.40 4.11 -8.58
C LEU A 101 -16.48 5.52 -9.17
N ASP A 102 -16.27 6.55 -8.36
CA ASP A 102 -16.29 7.95 -8.80
C ASP A 102 -15.06 8.28 -9.67
N LEU A 103 -13.88 7.75 -9.33
CA LEU A 103 -12.66 7.92 -10.12
C LEU A 103 -12.80 7.31 -11.52
N THR A 104 -13.38 6.09 -11.59
CA THR A 104 -13.51 5.31 -12.81
C THR A 104 -14.75 5.63 -13.63
N ALA A 105 -15.62 6.55 -13.18
CA ALA A 105 -16.92 6.84 -13.80
C ALA A 105 -16.86 7.30 -15.26
N SER A 106 -15.72 7.86 -15.70
CA SER A 106 -15.52 8.32 -17.08
C SER A 106 -15.05 7.22 -18.03
N LEU A 107 -14.63 6.06 -17.52
CA LEU A 107 -14.16 4.93 -18.34
C LEU A 107 -15.31 4.26 -19.10
N PRO A 108 -15.00 3.62 -20.24
CA PRO A 108 -15.90 2.64 -20.82
C PRO A 108 -16.32 1.59 -19.78
N PRO A 109 -17.59 1.11 -19.80
CA PRO A 109 -18.10 0.19 -18.77
C PRO A 109 -17.25 -1.05 -18.57
N GLU A 110 -16.73 -1.65 -19.64
CA GLU A 110 -15.89 -2.86 -19.56
C GLU A 110 -14.57 -2.60 -18.82
N ASP A 111 -13.91 -1.48 -19.11
CA ASP A 111 -12.65 -1.08 -18.47
C ASP A 111 -12.87 -0.74 -16.99
N ARG A 112 -13.94 0.01 -16.69
CA ARG A 112 -14.33 0.32 -15.32
C ARG A 112 -14.59 -0.95 -14.51
N ASP A 113 -15.43 -1.85 -15.04
CA ASP A 113 -15.84 -3.07 -14.35
C ASP A 113 -14.64 -4.00 -14.12
N ALA A 114 -13.67 -4.05 -15.05
CA ALA A 114 -12.42 -4.79 -14.88
C ALA A 114 -11.56 -4.24 -13.73
N ILE A 115 -11.42 -2.91 -13.61
CA ILE A 115 -10.67 -2.27 -12.52
C ILE A 115 -11.35 -2.52 -11.17
N VAL A 116 -12.66 -2.32 -11.10
CA VAL A 116 -13.45 -2.53 -9.87
C VAL A 116 -13.37 -4.00 -9.43
N ALA A 117 -13.44 -4.96 -10.37
CA ALA A 117 -13.32 -6.38 -10.04
C ALA A 117 -11.94 -6.75 -9.46
N LEU A 118 -10.84 -6.16 -9.95
CA LEU A 118 -9.50 -6.37 -9.39
C LEU A 118 -9.37 -5.77 -7.99
N TRP A 119 -9.97 -4.62 -7.74
CA TRP A 119 -9.98 -4.00 -6.42
C TRP A 119 -10.83 -4.82 -5.43
N ASP A 120 -12.04 -5.24 -5.83
CA ASP A 120 -12.90 -6.10 -5.02
C ASP A 120 -12.21 -7.44 -4.70
N GLU A 121 -11.44 -8.00 -5.65
CA GLU A 121 -10.63 -9.21 -5.42
C GLU A 121 -9.52 -8.98 -4.39
N TYR A 122 -8.81 -7.85 -4.47
CA TYR A 122 -7.81 -7.48 -3.47
C TYR A 122 -8.45 -7.38 -2.08
N GLU A 123 -9.59 -6.73 -1.95
CA GLU A 123 -10.27 -6.59 -0.67
C GLU A 123 -10.76 -7.93 -0.10
N ALA A 124 -11.31 -8.80 -0.92
CA ALA A 124 -11.76 -10.14 -0.51
C ALA A 124 -10.60 -11.03 -0.04
N ALA A 125 -9.38 -10.88 -0.61
CA ALA A 125 -8.20 -11.69 -0.29
C ALA A 125 -8.44 -13.22 -0.36
N GLU A 126 -9.28 -13.67 -1.29
CA GLU A 126 -9.65 -15.08 -1.42
C GLU A 126 -8.79 -15.82 -2.45
N THR A 127 -8.34 -15.13 -3.52
CA THR A 127 -7.46 -15.71 -4.53
C THR A 127 -6.01 -15.75 -4.06
N LEU A 128 -5.17 -16.57 -4.69
CA LEU A 128 -3.74 -16.61 -4.40
C LEU A 128 -3.10 -15.24 -4.63
N GLU A 129 -3.41 -14.63 -5.77
CA GLU A 129 -2.88 -13.33 -6.19
C GLU A 129 -3.25 -12.22 -5.19
N ALA A 130 -4.51 -12.17 -4.75
CA ALA A 130 -4.97 -11.18 -3.79
C ALA A 130 -4.33 -11.36 -2.40
N ARG A 131 -4.17 -12.61 -1.91
CA ARG A 131 -3.46 -12.87 -0.65
C ARG A 131 -1.99 -12.46 -0.74
N VAL A 132 -1.33 -12.80 -1.86
CA VAL A 132 0.07 -12.42 -2.10
C VAL A 132 0.19 -10.91 -2.22
N ALA A 133 -0.71 -10.23 -2.95
CA ALA A 133 -0.75 -8.78 -3.04
C ALA A 133 -0.87 -8.12 -1.66
N LYS A 134 -1.84 -8.55 -0.82
CA LYS A 134 -1.97 -8.03 0.56
C LYS A 134 -0.73 -8.29 1.41
N GLY A 135 -0.07 -9.44 1.24
CA GLY A 135 1.17 -9.73 1.94
C GLY A 135 2.33 -8.83 1.52
N ILE A 136 2.47 -8.57 0.22
CA ILE A 136 3.50 -7.69 -0.34
C ILE A 136 3.26 -6.23 0.08
N ASP A 137 2.01 -5.76 0.04
CA ASP A 137 1.63 -4.42 0.49
C ASP A 137 2.09 -4.16 1.94
N LYS A 138 1.79 -5.11 2.85
CA LYS A 138 2.22 -4.98 4.25
C LYS A 138 3.73 -5.05 4.43
N LEU A 139 4.41 -5.91 3.68
CA LEU A 139 5.87 -5.99 3.68
C LEU A 139 6.52 -4.72 3.13
N GLU A 140 5.95 -4.14 2.08
CA GLU A 140 6.41 -2.91 1.48
C GLU A 140 6.34 -1.76 2.49
N THR A 141 5.19 -1.61 3.16
CA THR A 141 4.97 -0.59 4.20
C THR A 141 5.99 -0.72 5.33
N ILE A 142 6.21 -1.93 5.87
CA ILE A 142 7.16 -2.15 6.98
C ILE A 142 8.58 -1.88 6.52
N LEU A 143 8.95 -2.34 5.33
CA LEU A 143 10.27 -2.09 4.74
C LEU A 143 10.53 -0.59 4.56
N GLN A 144 9.50 0.17 4.12
CA GLN A 144 9.60 1.63 4.00
C GLN A 144 9.79 2.30 5.36
N HIS A 145 9.04 1.89 6.38
CA HIS A 145 9.21 2.41 7.74
C HIS A 145 10.61 2.13 8.28
N ASN A 146 11.16 0.94 8.06
CA ASN A 146 12.47 0.56 8.57
C ASN A 146 13.61 1.35 7.92
N GLN A 147 13.54 1.60 6.60
CA GLN A 147 14.61 2.29 5.88
C GLN A 147 14.44 3.80 5.81
N GLY A 148 13.22 4.31 6.01
CA GLY A 148 12.90 5.71 5.86
C GLY A 148 13.45 6.60 6.99
N ALA A 149 13.51 7.91 6.72
CA ALA A 149 13.80 8.92 7.73
C ALA A 149 12.51 9.27 8.51
N THR A 150 12.05 8.31 9.32
CA THR A 150 10.85 8.48 10.15
C THR A 150 11.03 9.57 11.18
N PRO A 151 9.96 10.32 11.56
CA PRO A 151 10.03 11.34 12.60
C PRO A 151 10.32 10.72 13.99
N ASP A 152 10.79 11.55 14.90
CA ASP A 152 10.97 11.15 16.30
C ASP A 152 9.65 10.69 16.91
N GLY A 153 9.70 9.64 17.72
CA GLY A 153 8.52 9.04 18.34
C GLY A 153 7.72 8.10 17.46
N PHE A 154 8.20 7.75 16.25
CA PHE A 154 7.53 6.75 15.41
C PHE A 154 7.53 5.38 16.10
N ASP A 155 6.34 4.77 16.20
CA ASP A 155 6.16 3.47 16.84
C ASP A 155 6.51 2.32 15.86
N PHE A 156 7.77 1.92 15.86
CA PHE A 156 8.21 0.76 15.08
C PHE A 156 7.58 -0.55 15.54
N ARG A 157 7.20 -0.69 16.84
CA ARG A 157 6.65 -1.94 17.36
C ARG A 157 5.27 -2.27 16.80
N PHE A 158 4.50 -1.26 16.41
CA PHE A 158 3.24 -1.46 15.68
C PHE A 158 3.43 -2.35 14.45
N ASN A 159 4.55 -2.23 13.75
CA ASN A 159 4.84 -2.99 12.54
C ASN A 159 4.98 -4.49 12.78
N LEU A 160 5.37 -4.94 13.99
CA LEU A 160 5.55 -6.37 14.29
C LEU A 160 4.23 -7.15 14.21
N GLU A 161 3.11 -6.51 14.52
CA GLU A 161 1.77 -7.10 14.43
C GLU A 161 1.04 -6.71 13.13
N TYR A 162 1.45 -5.60 12.50
CA TYR A 162 0.78 -5.07 11.32
C TYR A 162 0.84 -6.05 10.16
N GLY A 163 -0.34 -6.47 9.68
CA GLY A 163 -0.46 -7.34 8.50
C GLY A 163 0.09 -8.76 8.65
N ALA A 164 0.50 -9.21 9.86
CA ALA A 164 1.14 -10.51 10.09
C ALA A 164 0.33 -11.69 9.52
N ARG A 165 -1.00 -11.60 9.55
CA ARG A 165 -1.90 -12.64 9.00
C ARG A 165 -1.72 -12.88 7.50
N TYR A 166 -1.34 -11.85 6.73
CA TYR A 166 -1.22 -11.93 5.27
C TYR A 166 0.14 -12.47 4.78
N THR A 167 1.13 -12.59 5.67
CA THR A 167 2.48 -13.04 5.31
C THR A 167 2.79 -14.46 5.78
N ARG A 168 1.91 -15.08 6.60
CA ARG A 168 2.19 -16.37 7.26
C ARG A 168 2.10 -17.58 6.34
N ASP A 169 1.20 -17.56 5.36
CA ASP A 169 0.82 -18.76 4.62
C ASP A 169 1.79 -19.05 3.45
N GLU A 170 2.28 -17.99 2.78
CA GLU A 170 3.23 -18.11 1.69
C GLU A 170 4.67 -18.18 2.20
N PRO A 171 5.42 -19.25 1.89
CA PRO A 171 6.77 -19.47 2.45
C PRO A 171 7.75 -18.31 2.20
N VAL A 172 7.74 -17.74 0.98
CA VAL A 172 8.64 -16.62 0.64
C VAL A 172 8.27 -15.36 1.41
N LEU A 173 6.98 -15.03 1.54
CA LEU A 173 6.54 -13.86 2.29
C LEU A 173 6.85 -14.01 3.78
N ARG A 174 6.65 -15.21 4.35
CA ARG A 174 7.00 -15.51 5.73
C ARG A 174 8.50 -15.36 6.00
N ALA A 175 9.34 -15.85 5.08
CA ALA A 175 10.79 -15.75 5.23
C ALA A 175 11.26 -14.28 5.19
N ILE A 176 10.73 -13.48 4.25
CA ILE A 176 11.04 -12.06 4.15
C ILE A 176 10.49 -11.30 5.36
N ARG A 177 9.28 -11.63 5.82
CA ARG A 177 8.68 -11.04 7.02
C ARG A 177 9.58 -11.21 8.23
N ALA A 178 10.14 -12.39 8.46
CA ALA A 178 11.04 -12.64 9.58
C ALA A 178 12.31 -11.77 9.52
N MET A 179 12.85 -11.50 8.32
CA MET A 179 14.00 -10.61 8.14
C MET A 179 13.62 -9.14 8.44
N VAL A 180 12.49 -8.69 7.89
CA VAL A 180 12.00 -7.33 8.08
C VAL A 180 11.60 -7.06 9.52
N ASP A 181 11.02 -8.05 10.23
CA ASP A 181 10.70 -7.94 11.66
C ASP A 181 11.97 -7.81 12.52
N ALA A 182 13.05 -8.53 12.19
CA ALA A 182 14.34 -8.36 12.88
C ALA A 182 14.91 -6.94 12.71
N GLU A 183 14.78 -6.35 11.52
CA GLU A 183 15.15 -4.94 11.28
C GLU A 183 14.23 -3.99 12.08
N THR A 184 12.92 -4.26 12.12
CA THR A 184 11.93 -3.48 12.90
C THR A 184 12.29 -3.48 14.38
N GLU A 185 12.65 -4.63 14.95
CA GLU A 185 13.10 -4.72 16.34
C GLU A 185 14.38 -3.91 16.61
N GLN A 186 15.31 -3.94 15.66
CA GLN A 186 16.52 -3.11 15.76
C GLN A 186 16.17 -1.62 15.75
N ARG A 187 15.33 -1.18 14.82
CA ARG A 187 14.85 0.22 14.72
C ARG A 187 14.13 0.66 16.00
N ALA A 188 13.29 -0.21 16.58
CA ALA A 188 12.60 0.06 17.83
C ALA A 188 13.59 0.29 18.99
N ARG A 189 14.61 -0.58 19.12
CA ARG A 189 15.66 -0.41 20.15
C ARG A 189 16.45 0.89 19.96
N GLU A 190 16.80 1.24 18.72
CA GLU A 190 17.52 2.50 18.41
C GLU A 190 16.67 3.74 18.73
N ALA A 191 15.34 3.67 18.50
CA ALA A 191 14.41 4.74 18.84
C ALA A 191 14.28 4.93 20.36
N ASP A 192 14.22 3.83 21.14
CA ASP A 192 14.19 3.88 22.60
C ASP A 192 15.44 4.57 23.17
N VAL A 193 16.61 4.25 22.66
CA VAL A 193 17.88 4.86 23.11
C VAL A 193 17.90 6.35 22.81
N ARG A 194 17.42 6.77 21.64
CA ARG A 194 17.33 8.21 21.28
C ARG A 194 16.33 8.94 22.18
N GLY A 195 15.16 8.35 22.44
CA GLY A 195 14.15 8.93 23.34
C GLY A 195 14.63 9.07 24.79
N ALA A 196 15.43 8.12 25.28
CA ALA A 196 15.98 8.15 26.63
C ALA A 196 17.16 9.14 26.81
N GLY A 197 17.83 9.56 25.71
CA GLY A 197 18.98 10.48 25.72
C GLY A 197 18.63 11.96 25.52
N GLY A 198 17.35 12.33 25.34
CA GLY A 198 16.90 13.72 25.24
C GLY A 198 17.18 14.49 26.54
N PRO A 199 17.56 15.79 26.49
CA PRO A 199 17.76 16.59 27.70
C PRO A 199 16.45 16.62 28.51
N PRO A 200 16.57 16.59 29.86
CA PRO A 200 15.38 16.73 30.71
C PRO A 200 14.69 18.05 30.35
N ALA A 201 13.36 18.01 30.15
CA ALA A 201 12.55 19.20 29.91
C ALA A 201 12.89 20.22 31.01
N GLY A 202 13.62 21.27 30.62
CA GLY A 202 14.05 22.34 31.54
C GLY A 202 12.80 22.98 32.15
N GLY A 203 12.62 22.78 33.45
CA GLY A 203 11.69 23.56 34.23
C GLY A 203 12.18 24.99 34.28
N ALA A 204 11.35 25.90 33.85
CA ALA A 204 11.37 27.30 34.22
C ALA A 204 9.93 27.78 34.36
#